data_69325bfb14f2db9642e17d227640bde5
#
_entry.id   69325bfb14f2db9642e17d227640bde5
#
_cell.length_a   1.000
_cell.length_b   1.000
_cell.length_c   1.000
_cell.angle_alpha   90.00
_cell.angle_beta   90.00
_cell.angle_gamma   90.00
#
_symmetry.space_group_name_H-M   'P 1'
#
loop_
_entity.id
_entity.type
_entity.pdbx_description
1 polymer ?
#
loop_
_entity_poly.entity_id
_entity_poly.type
_entity_poly.pdbx_seq_one_letter_code
_entity_poly.pdbx_strand_id
1 'polypeptide(L)'
;MQNLRNTQYFKVEKEPEMQVKEVLDVVLGAMKEKGYNPVNQIVGYIMSGDPSYITSHNNARSLIMKVERDELVEEMLEEYIKNNQWK
;
A
#
# COMPACT_ATOMS: atom_id res chain seq x y z
N MET A 1 -23.21 31.14 6.70
CA MET A 1 -23.03 30.44 6.62
C MET A 1 -22.67 30.07 6.30
N GLN A 2 -22.51 30.18 6.51
CA GLN A 2 -22.15 29.47 6.38
C GLN A 2 -21.65 28.94 6.22
N ASN A 3 -21.49 29.26 6.18
CA ASN A 3 -21.06 28.48 6.14
C ASN A 3 -20.74 28.03 5.91
N LEU A 4 -20.49 28.16 5.75
CA LEU A 4 -20.21 27.35 5.65
C LEU A 4 -19.93 26.87 5.53
N ARG A 5 -19.83 27.09 5.53
CA ARG A 5 -19.61 26.30 5.53
C ARG A 5 -19.20 25.65 5.54
N ASN A 6 -19.26 25.86 5.53
CA ASN A 6 -18.94 24.93 5.75
C ASN A 6 -18.66 24.37 5.58
N THR A 7 -18.57 24.50 5.54
CA THR A 7 -18.32 23.60 5.54
C THR A 7 -18.09 23.03 5.56
N GLN A 8 -17.95 23.13 5.51
CA GLN A 8 -17.81 22.35 5.72
C GLN A 8 -17.68 21.70 5.80
N TYR A 9 -17.61 21.82 5.73
CA TYR A 9 -17.57 21.07 5.91
C TYR A 9 -17.29 20.42 6.08
N PHE A 10 -17.21 20.43 6.01
CA PHE A 10 -17.09 19.75 6.31
C PHE A 10 -16.32 19.11 6.49
N LYS A 11 -16.64 19.34 7.07
CA LYS A 11 -15.50 18.58 7.40
C LYS A 11 -15.75 17.13 7.63
N VAL A 12 -15.36 16.41 6.73
CA VAL A 12 -15.54 14.97 6.79
C VAL A 12 -14.43 14.38 7.63
N GLU A 13 -14.81 13.57 8.61
CA GLU A 13 -13.85 12.82 9.39
C GLU A 13 -13.44 11.60 8.59
N LYS A 14 -12.20 11.55 8.25
CA LYS A 14 -11.65 10.41 7.54
C LYS A 14 -10.79 9.60 8.49
N GLU A 15 -10.88 8.30 8.35
CA GLU A 15 -9.95 7.46 9.08
C GLU A 15 -8.55 7.72 8.58
N PRO A 16 -7.58 7.67 9.48
CA PRO A 16 -6.19 7.83 9.04
C PRO A 16 -5.85 6.78 7.99
N GLU A 17 -5.21 7.23 6.95
CA GLU A 17 -4.76 6.30 5.93
C GLU A 17 -3.59 5.51 6.44
N MET A 18 -3.55 4.25 6.07
CA MET A 18 -2.38 3.43 6.38
C MET A 18 -1.19 3.94 5.59
N GLN A 19 -0.06 3.92 6.25
CA GLN A 19 1.18 4.26 5.57
C GLN A 19 1.55 3.14 4.61
N VAL A 20 2.30 3.51 3.57
CA VAL A 20 2.72 2.55 2.57
C VAL A 20 3.46 1.37 3.19
N LYS A 21 4.31 1.67 4.18
CA LYS A 21 5.04 0.61 4.88
C LYS A 21 4.08 -0.37 5.53
N GLU A 22 3.04 0.14 6.18
CA GLU A 22 2.06 -0.72 6.85
C GLU A 22 1.30 -1.59 5.86
N VAL A 23 0.94 -1.00 4.72
CA VAL A 23 0.26 -1.77 3.68
C VAL A 23 1.15 -2.92 3.21
N LEU A 24 2.42 -2.62 2.94
CA LEU A 24 3.36 -3.65 2.52
C LEU A 24 3.53 -4.73 3.57
N ASP A 25 3.60 -4.35 4.85
CA ASP A 25 3.72 -5.34 5.92
C ASP A 25 2.54 -6.30 5.92
N VAL A 26 1.33 -5.78 5.79
CA VAL A 26 0.14 -6.63 5.76
C VAL A 26 0.13 -7.52 4.53
N VAL A 27 0.45 -6.94 3.39
CA VAL A 27 0.40 -7.67 2.12
C VAL A 27 1.45 -8.79 2.11
N LEU A 28 2.67 -8.48 2.52
CA LEU A 28 3.72 -9.50 2.56
C LEU A 28 3.41 -10.57 3.58
N GLY A 29 2.84 -10.19 4.72
CA GLY A 29 2.41 -11.18 5.72
C GLY A 29 1.35 -12.12 5.18
N ALA A 30 0.39 -11.58 4.43
CA ALA A 30 -0.68 -12.39 3.85
C ALA A 30 -0.11 -13.39 2.84
N MET A 31 0.85 -12.95 2.05
CA MET A 31 1.49 -13.83 1.08
C MET A 31 2.26 -14.94 1.77
N LYS A 32 2.98 -14.59 2.82
CA LYS A 32 3.74 -15.55 3.58
C LYS A 32 2.84 -16.62 4.18
N GLU A 33 1.71 -16.20 4.75
CA GLU A 33 0.76 -17.13 5.33
C GLU A 33 0.23 -18.12 4.32
N LYS A 34 0.05 -17.68 3.08
CA LYS A 34 -0.49 -18.53 2.03
C LYS A 34 0.61 -19.27 1.25
N GLY A 35 1.88 -19.00 1.56
CA GLY A 35 2.98 -19.67 0.88
C GLY A 35 3.25 -19.15 -0.52
N TYR A 36 2.78 -17.95 -0.85
CA TYR A 36 3.05 -17.35 -2.15
C TYR A 36 4.43 -16.72 -2.17
N ASN A 37 4.96 -16.56 -3.38
CA ASN A 37 6.24 -15.90 -3.58
C ASN A 37 6.00 -14.39 -3.65
N PRO A 38 6.42 -13.64 -2.63
CA PRO A 38 6.10 -12.21 -2.61
C PRO A 38 6.78 -11.42 -3.72
N VAL A 39 8.00 -11.80 -4.10
CA VAL A 39 8.70 -11.06 -5.14
C VAL A 39 7.95 -11.16 -6.46
N ASN A 40 7.57 -12.38 -6.85
CA ASN A 40 6.85 -12.56 -8.11
C ASN A 40 5.53 -11.80 -8.12
N GLN A 41 4.79 -11.86 -7.01
CA GLN A 41 3.48 -11.22 -6.98
C GLN A 41 3.61 -9.69 -6.98
N ILE A 42 4.51 -9.16 -6.18
CA ILE A 42 4.67 -7.71 -6.12
C ILE A 42 5.20 -7.15 -7.43
N VAL A 43 6.23 -7.80 -8.00
CA VAL A 43 6.78 -7.32 -9.27
C VAL A 43 5.74 -7.40 -10.37
N GLY A 44 5.00 -8.52 -10.44
CA GLY A 44 3.95 -8.66 -11.42
C GLY A 44 2.90 -7.56 -11.32
N TYR A 45 2.51 -7.26 -10.09
CA TYR A 45 1.54 -6.19 -9.87
C TYR A 45 2.11 -4.83 -10.29
N ILE A 46 3.33 -4.53 -9.87
CA ILE A 46 3.92 -3.22 -10.19
C ILE A 46 4.05 -3.03 -11.71
N MET A 47 4.49 -4.07 -12.38
CA MET A 47 4.73 -3.96 -13.83
C MET A 47 3.45 -3.91 -14.64
N SER A 48 2.40 -4.58 -14.18
CA SER A 48 1.17 -4.71 -14.97
C SER A 48 0.03 -3.82 -14.47
N GLY A 49 0.02 -3.51 -13.18
CA GLY A 49 -1.11 -2.83 -12.57
C GLY A 49 -2.31 -3.75 -12.37
N ASP A 50 -2.13 -5.06 -12.55
CA ASP A 50 -3.21 -6.02 -12.45
C ASP A 50 -3.29 -6.53 -11.02
N PRO A 51 -4.34 -6.14 -10.28
CA PRO A 51 -4.43 -6.53 -8.86
C PRO A 51 -4.60 -8.03 -8.66
N SER A 52 -4.91 -8.79 -9.69
CA SER A 52 -5.04 -10.22 -9.55
C SER A 52 -3.71 -10.90 -9.21
N TYR A 53 -2.60 -10.20 -9.40
CA TYR A 53 -1.30 -10.72 -8.95
C TYR A 53 -1.19 -10.80 -7.44
N ILE A 54 -2.05 -10.09 -6.71
CA ILE A 54 -1.96 -9.99 -5.26
C ILE A 54 -3.06 -10.84 -4.62
N THR A 55 -2.69 -11.65 -3.65
CA THR A 55 -3.67 -12.48 -2.95
C THR A 55 -4.76 -11.63 -2.31
N SER A 56 -5.99 -12.17 -2.25
CA SER A 56 -7.07 -11.50 -1.54
C SER A 56 -7.07 -11.82 -0.04
N HIS A 57 -6.19 -12.70 0.39
CA HIS A 57 -6.11 -13.10 1.78
C HIS A 57 -5.82 -11.89 2.68
N ASN A 58 -6.55 -11.76 3.78
CA ASN A 58 -6.41 -10.67 4.74
C ASN A 58 -6.56 -9.29 4.09
N ASN A 59 -7.38 -9.21 3.05
CA ASN A 59 -7.64 -7.95 2.33
C ASN A 59 -6.41 -7.36 1.66
N ALA A 60 -5.39 -8.19 1.42
CA ALA A 60 -4.14 -7.69 0.87
C ALA A 60 -4.35 -6.99 -0.47
N ARG A 61 -5.17 -7.60 -1.35
CA ARG A 61 -5.42 -7.02 -2.67
C ARG A 61 -6.08 -5.65 -2.56
N SER A 62 -7.10 -5.54 -1.71
CA SER A 62 -7.78 -4.26 -1.52
C SER A 62 -6.85 -3.21 -0.96
N LEU A 63 -6.01 -3.61 -0.01
CA LEU A 63 -5.10 -2.66 0.63
C LEU A 63 -4.06 -2.13 -0.34
N ILE A 64 -3.45 -3.02 -1.13
CA ILE A 64 -2.38 -2.58 -2.02
C ILE A 64 -2.91 -1.63 -3.09
N MET A 65 -4.17 -1.79 -3.47
CA MET A 65 -4.78 -0.94 -4.47
C MET A 65 -5.03 0.49 -3.98
N LYS A 66 -4.95 0.71 -2.67
CA LYS A 66 -5.11 2.06 -2.10
C LYS A 66 -3.85 2.90 -2.21
N VAL A 67 -2.76 2.30 -2.64
CA VAL A 67 -1.47 2.98 -2.72
C VAL A 67 -1.05 3.00 -4.18
N GLU A 68 -0.45 4.11 -4.60
CA GLU A 68 0.08 4.19 -5.96
C GLU A 68 1.28 3.28 -6.11
N ARG A 69 1.44 2.71 -7.30
CA ARG A 69 2.51 1.75 -7.51
C ARG A 69 3.89 2.36 -7.35
N ASP A 70 4.06 3.63 -7.75
CA ASP A 70 5.34 4.29 -7.55
C ASP A 70 5.64 4.50 -6.08
N GLU A 71 4.62 4.69 -5.26
CA GLU A 71 4.85 4.80 -3.81
C GLU A 71 5.35 3.49 -3.22
N LEU A 72 4.86 2.37 -3.76
CA LEU A 72 5.37 1.06 -3.32
C LEU A 72 6.84 0.91 -3.65
N VAL A 73 7.22 1.30 -4.86
CA VAL A 73 8.61 1.21 -5.28
C VAL A 73 9.48 2.13 -4.43
N GLU A 74 9.01 3.34 -4.19
CA GLU A 74 9.76 4.30 -3.38
C GLU A 74 10.00 3.76 -1.98
N GLU A 75 8.96 3.20 -1.37
CA GLU A 75 9.10 2.67 -0.02
C GLU A 75 10.12 1.52 0.02
N MET A 76 10.00 0.61 -0.93
CA MET A 76 10.90 -0.53 -0.96
C MET A 76 12.34 -0.11 -1.21
N LEU A 77 12.53 0.87 -2.08
CA LEU A 77 13.88 1.35 -2.37
C LEU A 77 14.47 2.09 -1.18
N GLU A 78 13.66 2.91 -0.52
CA GLU A 78 14.12 3.63 0.66
C GLU A 78 14.54 2.67 1.76
N GLU A 79 13.78 1.59 1.96
CA GLU A 79 14.14 0.60 2.95
C GLU A 79 15.44 -0.12 2.57
N TYR A 80 15.60 -0.42 1.30
CA TYR A 80 16.83 -1.07 0.84
C TYR A 80 18.04 -0.18 1.08
N ILE A 81 17.92 1.10 0.73
CA ILE A 81 19.00 2.06 0.90
C ILE A 81 19.35 2.22 2.38
N LYS A 82 18.31 2.35 3.21
CA LYS A 82 18.50 2.51 4.64
C LYS A 82 19.20 1.31 5.26
N ASN A 83 18.74 0.11 4.88
CA ASN A 83 19.27 -1.11 5.46
C ASN A 83 20.69 -1.39 5.02
N ASN A 84 21.10 -0.85 3.88
CA ASN A 84 22.44 -1.05 3.35
C ASN A 84 23.33 0.18 3.54
N GLN A 85 22.81 1.19 4.21
CA GLN A 85 23.55 2.40 4.59
C GLN A 85 24.09 3.17 3.40
N TRP A 86 23.39 3.11 2.31
CA TRP A 86 23.69 3.96 1.17
C TRP A 86 23.35 5.42 1.48
N LYS A 87 24.07 6.36 0.91
CA LYS A 87 23.81 7.78 1.12
C LYS A 87 23.16 8.43 -0.07
#